data_d33311fcd1450efb79fa72f30d58260e
#
_entry.id   d33311fcd1450efb79fa72f30d58260e
#
_cell.length_a   1.000
_cell.length_b   1.000
_cell.length_c   1.000
_cell.angle_alpha   90.00
_cell.angle_beta   90.00
_cell.angle_gamma   90.00
#
_symmetry.space_group_name_H-M   'P 1'
#
loop_
_entity.id
_entity.type
_entity.pdbx_description
1 polymer ?
#
loop_
_entity_poly.entity_id
_entity_poly.type
_entity_poly.pdbx_seq_one_letter_code
_entity_poly.pdbx_strand_id
1 'polypeptide(L)'
;MNGYDMTTTSYSFTNKPLTLTHVHTSGSKSLTEVHTYSYDYADRLSKVQHKLDNNTIVTLAEYTYDDLGRVKQKKLGGTAHSSTYSYNIRSWLTGITGSKFTQTLAYNNSTAGYNGNITAMGWTADGDSHSYTFTYDGLSRLLNATHGAGRFTEKVTSYDKNGNIKGLQRYGQTGASTYGLIDNLSYTLNGNQLNRVDDAVNASAYNGGFEFKDGVKQANEYTYDNNGNLTKDLNKGLIEIQYNCLNLPSKVVFSDGKEDITRI
;
A
#
# COMPACT_ATOMS: atom_id res chain seq x y z
N MET A 1 15.44 -7.81 -36.61
CA MET A 1 16.23 -6.80 -35.88
C MET A 1 16.76 -7.49 -34.62
N ASN A 2 18.05 -7.61 -34.49
CA ASN A 2 18.65 -8.22 -33.29
C ASN A 2 18.88 -7.10 -32.26
N GLY A 3 18.13 -7.11 -31.19
CA GLY A 3 18.37 -6.30 -30.01
C GLY A 3 18.77 -7.19 -28.83
N TYR A 4 19.43 -6.63 -27.84
CA TYR A 4 19.73 -7.30 -26.58
C TYR A 4 19.65 -6.31 -25.42
N ASP A 5 19.35 -6.85 -24.25
CA ASP A 5 19.46 -6.18 -22.96
C ASP A 5 20.56 -6.85 -22.17
N MET A 6 21.48 -6.07 -21.62
CA MET A 6 22.58 -6.57 -20.78
C MET A 6 22.61 -5.78 -19.48
N THR A 7 22.62 -6.48 -18.36
CA THR A 7 22.80 -5.87 -17.06
C THR A 7 24.11 -6.40 -16.43
N THR A 8 24.95 -5.47 -15.99
CA THR A 8 26.21 -5.78 -15.30
C THR A 8 26.22 -5.09 -13.95
N THR A 9 26.60 -5.82 -12.89
CA THR A 9 26.69 -5.26 -11.53
C THR A 9 28.11 -5.47 -10.99
N SER A 10 28.73 -4.40 -10.47
CA SER A 10 29.95 -4.48 -9.67
C SER A 10 29.62 -4.44 -8.18
N TYR A 11 30.41 -5.13 -7.37
CA TYR A 11 30.17 -5.26 -5.93
C TYR A 11 31.37 -4.81 -5.12
N SER A 12 31.12 -4.36 -3.88
CA SER A 12 32.15 -4.14 -2.86
C SER A 12 32.66 -5.47 -2.30
N PHE A 13 33.71 -5.40 -1.45
CA PHE A 13 34.17 -6.54 -0.69
C PHE A 13 33.08 -7.14 0.23
N THR A 14 32.14 -6.32 0.72
CA THR A 14 31.01 -6.74 1.58
C THR A 14 29.79 -7.18 0.76
N ASN A 15 29.95 -7.43 -0.54
CA ASN A 15 28.90 -7.86 -1.46
C ASN A 15 27.74 -6.85 -1.63
N LYS A 16 28.03 -5.54 -1.47
CA LYS A 16 27.09 -4.46 -1.78
C LYS A 16 27.26 -4.01 -3.22
N PRO A 17 26.18 -3.76 -4.00
CA PRO A 17 26.30 -3.25 -5.34
C PRO A 17 26.93 -1.84 -5.32
N LEU A 18 27.99 -1.64 -6.12
CA LEU A 18 28.64 -0.32 -6.31
C LEU A 18 28.11 0.37 -7.57
N THR A 19 28.02 -0.41 -8.67
CA THR A 19 27.42 0.08 -9.90
C THR A 19 26.51 -0.98 -10.48
N LEU A 20 25.42 -0.53 -11.08
CA LEU A 20 24.56 -1.34 -11.95
C LEU A 20 24.50 -0.64 -13.29
N THR A 21 24.98 -1.32 -14.33
CA THR A 21 24.96 -0.81 -15.72
C THR A 21 23.96 -1.64 -16.51
N HIS A 22 22.97 -0.98 -17.11
CA HIS A 22 22.02 -1.58 -18.03
C HIS A 22 22.26 -1.01 -19.42
N VAL A 23 22.46 -1.89 -20.40
CA VAL A 23 22.65 -1.53 -21.82
C VAL A 23 21.50 -2.14 -22.61
N HIS A 24 20.69 -1.28 -23.20
CA HIS A 24 19.64 -1.66 -24.14
C HIS A 24 20.10 -1.37 -25.56
N THR A 25 20.09 -2.36 -26.45
CA THR A 25 20.47 -2.20 -27.86
C THR A 25 19.32 -2.64 -28.76
N SER A 26 18.97 -1.79 -29.72
CA SER A 26 17.95 -2.08 -30.75
C SER A 26 18.40 -1.58 -32.11
N GLY A 27 18.78 -2.49 -33.00
CA GLY A 27 19.41 -2.16 -34.29
C GLY A 27 20.75 -1.47 -34.11
N SER A 28 20.91 -0.25 -34.65
CA SER A 28 22.12 0.54 -34.51
C SER A 28 22.11 1.53 -33.31
N LYS A 29 21.06 1.52 -32.51
CA LYS A 29 20.91 2.40 -31.35
C LYS A 29 21.22 1.65 -30.06
N SER A 30 21.98 2.29 -29.18
CA SER A 30 22.26 1.78 -27.83
C SER A 30 21.96 2.86 -26.80
N LEU A 31 21.38 2.46 -25.70
CA LEU A 31 21.12 3.28 -24.52
C LEU A 31 21.85 2.64 -23.33
N THR A 32 22.63 3.43 -22.61
CA THR A 32 23.36 2.97 -21.43
C THR A 32 22.88 3.72 -20.20
N GLU A 33 22.38 2.98 -19.23
CA GLU A 33 21.93 3.49 -17.93
C GLU A 33 22.86 2.98 -16.83
N VAL A 34 23.40 3.89 -16.02
CA VAL A 34 24.31 3.54 -14.92
C VAL A 34 23.74 4.07 -13.62
N HIS A 35 23.50 3.17 -12.67
CA HIS A 35 23.25 3.49 -11.27
C HIS A 35 24.54 3.32 -10.47
N THR A 36 24.85 4.30 -9.62
CA THR A 36 26.01 4.26 -8.71
C THR A 36 25.51 4.36 -7.28
N TYR A 37 26.00 3.47 -6.42
CA TYR A 37 25.62 3.38 -5.02
C TYR A 37 26.82 3.73 -4.15
N SER A 38 26.62 4.59 -3.16
CA SER A 38 27.62 4.91 -2.14
C SER A 38 27.12 4.48 -0.77
N TYR A 39 28.05 4.10 0.09
CA TYR A 39 27.75 3.61 1.45
C TYR A 39 28.50 4.47 2.48
N ASP A 40 28.00 4.54 3.68
CA ASP A 40 28.69 5.17 4.80
C ASP A 40 29.66 4.16 5.45
N TYR A 41 30.36 4.62 6.52
CA TYR A 41 31.33 3.81 7.26
C TYR A 41 30.74 2.56 7.94
N ALA A 42 29.41 2.52 8.15
CA ALA A 42 28.69 1.39 8.70
C ALA A 42 28.04 0.50 7.60
N ASP A 43 28.48 0.67 6.35
CA ASP A 43 28.01 -0.08 5.19
C ASP A 43 26.52 0.08 4.88
N ARG A 44 25.95 1.27 5.24
CA ARG A 44 24.57 1.64 4.95
C ARG A 44 24.53 2.54 3.72
N LEU A 45 23.52 2.34 2.86
CA LEU A 45 23.34 3.13 1.63
C LEU A 45 23.21 4.62 1.94
N SER A 46 24.17 5.44 1.48
CA SER A 46 24.19 6.89 1.70
C SER A 46 23.78 7.70 0.49
N LYS A 47 24.02 7.19 -0.74
CA LYS A 47 23.69 7.91 -1.97
C LYS A 47 23.39 6.96 -3.11
N VAL A 48 22.43 7.33 -3.95
CA VAL A 48 22.14 6.71 -5.24
C VAL A 48 22.23 7.78 -6.32
N GLN A 49 23.04 7.52 -7.34
CA GLN A 49 23.18 8.40 -8.50
C GLN A 49 22.83 7.63 -9.78
N HIS A 50 22.41 8.38 -10.78
CA HIS A 50 22.03 7.87 -12.10
C HIS A 50 22.72 8.66 -13.21
N LYS A 51 23.13 7.96 -14.23
CA LYS A 51 23.67 8.53 -15.47
C LYS A 51 23.05 7.82 -16.66
N LEU A 52 22.53 8.58 -17.60
CA LEU A 52 21.99 8.10 -18.86
C LEU A 52 22.95 8.52 -19.99
N ASP A 53 23.53 7.55 -20.69
CA ASP A 53 24.53 7.74 -21.74
C ASP A 53 25.64 8.72 -21.32
N ASN A 54 25.83 9.77 -22.11
CA ASN A 54 26.83 10.82 -21.85
C ASN A 54 26.25 12.03 -21.08
N ASN A 55 25.03 11.93 -20.57
CA ASN A 55 24.42 13.00 -19.78
C ASN A 55 25.15 13.21 -18.45
N THR A 56 24.88 14.35 -17.82
CA THR A 56 25.40 14.63 -16.47
C THR A 56 24.81 13.67 -15.43
N ILE A 57 25.64 13.30 -14.46
CA ILE A 57 25.20 12.46 -13.34
C ILE A 57 24.18 13.25 -12.51
N VAL A 58 23.06 12.61 -12.19
CA VAL A 58 22.04 13.15 -11.29
C VAL A 58 21.98 12.33 -10.00
N THR A 59 21.78 13.01 -8.88
CA THR A 59 21.55 12.34 -7.59
C THR A 59 20.06 12.00 -7.47
N LEU A 60 19.73 10.73 -7.39
CA LEU A 60 18.36 10.25 -7.20
C LEU A 60 17.95 10.31 -5.74
N ALA A 61 18.82 9.84 -4.84
CA ALA A 61 18.54 9.80 -3.41
C ALA A 61 19.81 9.98 -2.58
N GLU A 62 19.66 10.63 -1.42
CA GLU A 62 20.68 10.69 -0.36
C GLU A 62 20.02 10.34 0.98
N TYR A 63 20.77 9.63 1.83
CA TYR A 63 20.31 9.19 3.14
C TYR A 63 21.33 9.60 4.20
N THR A 64 20.83 10.06 5.34
CA THR A 64 21.62 10.18 6.57
C THR A 64 20.96 9.36 7.66
N TYR A 65 21.75 8.94 8.61
CA TYR A 65 21.33 8.06 9.69
C TYR A 65 21.60 8.72 11.04
N ASP A 66 20.82 8.37 12.05
CA ASP A 66 21.09 8.71 13.43
C ASP A 66 22.10 7.73 14.07
N ASP A 67 22.47 8.00 15.33
CA ASP A 67 23.45 7.20 16.07
C ASP A 67 22.99 5.75 16.33
N LEU A 68 21.68 5.48 16.21
CA LEU A 68 21.11 4.13 16.29
C LEU A 68 20.97 3.44 14.94
N GLY A 69 21.42 4.07 13.85
CA GLY A 69 21.39 3.51 12.50
C GLY A 69 20.05 3.66 11.78
N ARG A 70 19.11 4.43 12.33
CA ARG A 70 17.81 4.69 11.71
C ARG A 70 17.92 5.84 10.71
N VAL A 71 17.12 5.82 9.65
CA VAL A 71 17.10 6.92 8.67
C VAL A 71 16.70 8.22 9.35
N LYS A 72 17.60 9.21 9.40
CA LYS A 72 17.36 10.54 9.96
C LYS A 72 16.83 11.50 8.91
N GLN A 73 17.38 11.44 7.69
CA GLN A 73 16.94 12.26 6.57
C GLN A 73 17.05 11.49 5.27
N LYS A 74 16.10 11.70 4.38
CA LYS A 74 16.10 11.24 2.99
C LYS A 74 15.89 12.45 2.09
N LYS A 75 16.75 12.60 1.07
CA LYS A 75 16.60 13.58 -0.01
C LYS A 75 16.38 12.84 -1.32
N LEU A 76 15.49 13.34 -2.16
CA LEU A 76 15.20 12.82 -3.50
C LEU A 76 15.39 13.94 -4.53
N GLY A 77 15.91 13.60 -5.72
CA GLY A 77 16.16 14.56 -6.79
C GLY A 77 17.14 15.67 -6.35
N GLY A 78 18.24 15.31 -5.70
CA GLY A 78 19.18 16.26 -5.12
C GLY A 78 18.59 16.98 -3.90
N THR A 79 18.27 18.28 -4.04
CA THR A 79 17.66 19.09 -2.96
C THR A 79 16.16 19.30 -3.10
N ALA A 80 15.54 18.77 -4.17
CA ALA A 80 14.15 19.06 -4.52
C ALA A 80 13.15 18.60 -3.44
N HIS A 81 13.38 17.42 -2.86
CA HIS A 81 12.52 16.85 -1.82
C HIS A 81 13.36 16.31 -0.67
N SER A 82 13.21 16.92 0.49
CA SER A 82 13.86 16.47 1.73
C SER A 82 12.81 16.09 2.77
N SER A 83 12.99 14.92 3.39
CA SER A 83 12.16 14.46 4.51
C SER A 83 13.05 14.09 5.69
N THR A 84 12.67 14.55 6.87
CA THR A 84 13.32 14.23 8.14
C THR A 84 12.41 13.32 8.95
N TYR A 85 13.00 12.33 9.62
CA TYR A 85 12.30 11.29 10.36
C TYR A 85 12.60 11.44 11.86
N SER A 86 11.58 11.30 12.69
CA SER A 86 11.66 11.34 14.14
C SER A 86 11.19 10.02 14.74
N TYR A 87 11.82 9.59 15.83
CA TYR A 87 11.55 8.31 16.48
C TYR A 87 11.46 8.48 18.00
N ASN A 88 10.70 7.59 18.63
CA ASN A 88 10.70 7.47 20.07
C ASN A 88 11.85 6.56 20.57
N ILE A 89 11.95 6.38 21.88
CA ILE A 89 13.00 5.53 22.52
C ILE A 89 12.90 4.05 22.13
N ARG A 90 11.75 3.58 21.60
CA ARG A 90 11.53 2.21 21.11
C ARG A 90 11.80 2.07 19.61
N SER A 91 12.37 3.11 19.00
CA SER A 91 12.62 3.20 17.55
C SER A 91 11.35 3.18 16.69
N TRP A 92 10.20 3.48 17.26
CA TRP A 92 8.97 3.67 16.50
C TRP A 92 8.94 5.05 15.87
N LEU A 93 8.58 5.13 14.60
CA LEU A 93 8.46 6.39 13.87
C LEU A 93 7.37 7.26 14.51
N THR A 94 7.72 8.50 14.91
CA THR A 94 6.76 9.45 15.47
C THR A 94 6.45 10.60 14.55
N GLY A 95 7.28 10.83 13.53
CA GLY A 95 7.02 11.90 12.56
C GLY A 95 7.88 11.82 11.31
N ILE A 96 7.32 12.37 10.25
CA ILE A 96 8.00 12.70 9.00
C ILE A 96 7.76 14.17 8.74
N THR A 97 8.81 14.93 8.47
CA THR A 97 8.70 16.35 8.13
C THR A 97 9.37 16.61 6.78
N GLY A 98 8.59 17.06 5.83
CA GLY A 98 9.04 17.44 4.49
C GLY A 98 8.32 18.69 4.00
N SER A 99 8.79 19.26 2.90
CA SER A 99 8.21 20.50 2.33
C SER A 99 6.83 20.32 1.72
N LYS A 100 6.52 19.11 1.27
CA LYS A 100 5.23 18.75 0.61
C LYS A 100 4.36 17.81 1.42
N PHE A 101 4.96 17.14 2.40
CA PHE A 101 4.28 16.16 3.21
C PHE A 101 4.84 16.19 4.63
N THR A 102 3.95 16.23 5.60
CA THR A 102 4.26 16.01 7.02
C THR A 102 3.35 14.90 7.57
N GLN A 103 3.87 14.13 8.51
CA GLN A 103 3.10 13.10 9.20
C GLN A 103 3.50 13.05 10.68
N THR A 104 2.53 12.83 11.54
CA THR A 104 2.73 12.55 12.96
C THR A 104 2.05 11.23 13.32
N LEU A 105 2.71 10.42 14.15
CA LEU A 105 2.20 9.16 14.66
C LEU A 105 2.27 9.15 16.19
N ALA A 106 1.17 8.84 16.84
CA ALA A 106 1.08 8.66 18.28
C ALA A 106 0.75 7.21 18.65
N TYR A 107 1.34 6.73 19.73
CA TYR A 107 1.21 5.34 20.20
C TYR A 107 0.53 5.22 21.57
N ASN A 108 0.32 6.34 22.25
CA ASN A 108 -0.21 6.40 23.61
C ASN A 108 -1.17 7.57 23.82
N ASN A 109 -1.92 7.95 22.77
CA ASN A 109 -2.87 9.06 22.87
C ASN A 109 -4.15 8.60 23.56
N SER A 110 -4.46 9.17 24.74
CA SER A 110 -5.69 9.03 25.55
C SER A 110 -6.07 7.63 26.06
N THR A 111 -5.67 6.56 25.38
CA THR A 111 -5.82 5.18 25.86
C THR A 111 -4.43 4.56 25.86
N ALA A 112 -3.91 4.21 27.03
CA ALA A 112 -2.54 3.73 27.20
C ALA A 112 -2.24 2.51 26.32
N GLY A 113 -1.70 2.75 25.12
CA GLY A 113 -1.26 1.74 24.17
C GLY A 113 0.27 1.65 24.18
N TYR A 114 0.85 0.88 25.12
CA TYR A 114 2.32 0.68 25.15
C TYR A 114 2.77 -0.55 24.34
N ASN A 115 1.85 -1.16 23.58
CA ASN A 115 2.07 -2.35 22.77
C ASN A 115 2.58 -2.08 21.34
N GLY A 116 2.66 -0.81 20.93
CA GLY A 116 3.09 -0.40 19.60
C GLY A 116 1.97 -0.12 18.62
N ASN A 117 0.71 -0.26 19.02
CA ASN A 117 -0.41 0.15 18.19
C ASN A 117 -0.40 1.67 17.99
N ILE A 118 -0.60 2.14 16.76
CA ILE A 118 -0.77 3.55 16.45
C ILE A 118 -2.16 3.99 16.94
N THR A 119 -2.21 4.92 17.88
CA THR A 119 -3.47 5.42 18.46
C THR A 119 -3.97 6.70 17.80
N ALA A 120 -3.08 7.45 17.14
CA ALA A 120 -3.45 8.58 16.31
C ALA A 120 -2.44 8.80 15.19
N MET A 121 -2.92 9.35 14.09
CA MET A 121 -2.13 9.77 12.94
C MET A 121 -2.65 11.12 12.44
N GLY A 122 -1.73 12.04 12.17
CA GLY A 122 -2.02 13.29 11.45
C GLY A 122 -1.09 13.41 10.25
N TRP A 123 -1.57 14.01 9.17
CA TRP A 123 -0.73 14.36 8.03
C TRP A 123 -1.23 15.63 7.35
N THR A 124 -0.29 16.31 6.68
CA THR A 124 -0.57 17.44 5.81
C THR A 124 0.09 17.17 4.46
N ALA A 125 -0.67 17.30 3.38
CA ALA A 125 -0.21 17.17 2.01
C ALA A 125 -0.73 18.36 1.20
N ASP A 126 0.15 19.08 0.51
CA ASP A 126 -0.17 20.27 -0.28
C ASP A 126 -1.07 21.32 0.44
N GLY A 127 -0.90 21.44 1.77
CA GLY A 127 -1.66 22.38 2.61
C GLY A 127 -2.91 21.79 3.25
N ASP A 128 -3.42 20.66 2.79
CA ASP A 128 -4.58 19.98 3.37
C ASP A 128 -4.17 19.09 4.53
N SER A 129 -4.78 19.30 5.69
CA SER A 129 -4.50 18.57 6.92
C SER A 129 -5.60 17.57 7.24
N HIS A 130 -5.20 16.37 7.59
CA HIS A 130 -6.07 15.28 7.95
C HIS A 130 -5.59 14.59 9.23
N SER A 131 -6.49 13.94 9.93
CA SER A 131 -6.14 13.14 11.11
C SER A 131 -7.06 11.95 11.27
N TYR A 132 -6.52 10.90 11.92
CA TYR A 132 -7.26 9.75 12.40
C TYR A 132 -6.91 9.46 13.84
N THR A 133 -7.89 8.98 14.60
CA THR A 133 -7.71 8.29 15.87
C THR A 133 -8.12 6.84 15.71
N PHE A 134 -7.37 5.93 16.35
CA PHE A 134 -7.58 4.50 16.24
C PHE A 134 -7.90 3.92 17.61
N THR A 135 -8.85 2.99 17.66
CA THR A 135 -9.14 2.20 18.87
C THR A 135 -9.03 0.72 18.54
N TYR A 136 -8.64 -0.05 19.53
CA TYR A 136 -8.36 -1.47 19.40
C TYR A 136 -9.09 -2.25 20.49
N ASP A 137 -9.33 -3.54 20.25
CA ASP A 137 -9.80 -4.46 21.27
C ASP A 137 -8.63 -5.01 22.11
N GLY A 138 -8.97 -5.85 23.09
CA GLY A 138 -7.98 -6.48 23.98
C GLY A 138 -7.00 -7.43 23.29
N LEU A 139 -7.26 -7.82 22.03
CA LEU A 139 -6.38 -8.61 21.19
C LEU A 139 -5.58 -7.74 20.17
N SER A 140 -5.58 -6.42 20.35
CA SER A 140 -4.93 -5.46 19.46
C SER A 140 -5.50 -5.44 18.03
N ARG A 141 -6.76 -5.83 17.83
CA ARG A 141 -7.45 -5.73 16.54
C ARG A 141 -8.13 -4.38 16.43
N LEU A 142 -8.09 -3.76 15.25
CA LEU A 142 -8.67 -2.44 15.00
C LEU A 142 -10.20 -2.47 15.17
N LEU A 143 -10.75 -1.59 16.00
CA LEU A 143 -12.20 -1.38 16.15
C LEU A 143 -12.66 -0.15 15.36
N ASN A 144 -11.97 0.99 15.50
CA ASN A 144 -12.34 2.21 14.80
C ASN A 144 -11.10 2.92 14.25
N ALA A 145 -11.26 3.48 13.06
CA ALA A 145 -10.42 4.50 12.47
C ALA A 145 -11.28 5.74 12.28
N THR A 146 -11.28 6.65 13.26
CA THR A 146 -12.14 7.82 13.28
C THR A 146 -11.42 9.01 12.64
N HIS A 147 -11.89 9.47 11.49
CA HIS A 147 -11.38 10.67 10.84
C HIS A 147 -11.71 11.92 11.67
N GLY A 148 -10.78 12.88 11.77
CA GLY A 148 -10.94 14.07 12.62
C GLY A 148 -12.19 14.91 12.31
N ALA A 149 -12.61 14.96 11.05
CA ALA A 149 -13.88 15.60 10.65
C ALA A 149 -15.05 14.60 10.51
N GLY A 150 -14.88 13.33 10.90
CA GLY A 150 -15.91 12.29 10.77
C GLY A 150 -16.17 11.78 9.35
N ARG A 151 -15.55 12.38 8.34
CA ARG A 151 -15.91 12.22 6.91
C ARG A 151 -15.65 10.83 6.34
N PHE A 152 -14.51 10.22 6.72
CA PHE A 152 -14.02 8.95 6.19
C PHE A 152 -13.71 7.97 7.32
N THR A 153 -14.62 7.92 8.28
CA THR A 153 -14.51 7.02 9.42
C THR A 153 -14.79 5.58 9.01
N GLU A 154 -14.00 4.64 9.50
CA GLU A 154 -14.23 3.21 9.36
C GLU A 154 -14.38 2.57 10.73
N LYS A 155 -15.30 1.60 10.84
CA LYS A 155 -15.60 0.91 12.09
C LYS A 155 -15.80 -0.58 11.83
N VAL A 156 -14.96 -1.41 12.44
CA VAL A 156 -15.19 -2.85 12.50
C VAL A 156 -16.17 -3.13 13.62
N THR A 157 -17.36 -3.61 13.27
CA THR A 157 -18.45 -3.80 14.24
C THR A 157 -18.35 -5.13 14.96
N SER A 158 -17.74 -6.13 14.37
CA SER A 158 -17.53 -7.44 14.99
C SER A 158 -16.44 -8.26 14.31
N TYR A 159 -15.83 -9.13 15.09
CA TYR A 159 -14.90 -10.19 14.68
C TYR A 159 -15.43 -11.55 15.07
N ASP A 160 -15.05 -12.59 14.34
CA ASP A 160 -15.23 -13.96 14.80
C ASP A 160 -14.10 -14.39 15.76
N LYS A 161 -14.15 -15.64 16.22
CA LYS A 161 -13.14 -16.22 17.13
C LYS A 161 -11.76 -16.40 16.47
N ASN A 162 -11.71 -16.49 15.14
CA ASN A 162 -10.47 -16.61 14.37
C ASN A 162 -9.83 -15.24 14.07
N GLY A 163 -10.54 -14.15 14.38
CA GLY A 163 -10.10 -12.77 14.06
C GLY A 163 -10.55 -12.26 12.68
N ASN A 164 -11.41 -13.01 11.99
CA ASN A 164 -11.98 -12.52 10.73
C ASN A 164 -13.01 -11.42 11.00
N ILE A 165 -13.02 -10.39 10.17
CA ILE A 165 -14.02 -9.32 10.22
C ILE A 165 -15.38 -9.88 9.82
N LYS A 166 -16.39 -9.66 10.68
CA LYS A 166 -17.79 -10.07 10.46
C LYS A 166 -18.70 -8.89 10.12
N GLY A 167 -18.28 -7.67 10.41
CA GLY A 167 -19.03 -6.49 10.06
C GLY A 167 -18.14 -5.26 9.98
N LEU A 168 -18.41 -4.39 8.98
CA LEU A 168 -17.65 -3.18 8.71
C LEU A 168 -18.60 -2.06 8.30
N GLN A 169 -18.44 -0.89 8.91
CA GLN A 169 -19.09 0.35 8.51
C GLN A 169 -18.06 1.31 7.94
N ARG A 170 -18.38 1.93 6.81
CA ARG A 170 -17.56 2.97 6.19
C ARG A 170 -18.37 4.23 5.93
N TYR A 171 -17.77 5.36 6.25
CA TYR A 171 -18.31 6.67 5.99
C TYR A 171 -17.56 7.32 4.82
N GLY A 172 -18.27 7.98 3.94
CA GLY A 172 -17.71 8.65 2.78
C GLY A 172 -18.59 9.79 2.31
N GLN A 173 -18.21 10.37 1.19
CA GLN A 173 -18.96 11.46 0.58
C GLN A 173 -20.26 10.94 -0.05
N THR A 174 -21.40 11.52 0.32
CA THR A 174 -22.75 11.18 -0.18
C THR A 174 -23.37 12.29 -1.03
N GLY A 175 -22.72 13.45 -1.11
CA GLY A 175 -23.11 14.59 -1.93
C GLY A 175 -21.98 15.60 -2.02
N ALA A 176 -22.15 16.71 -2.75
CA ALA A 176 -21.07 17.68 -3.02
C ALA A 176 -20.35 18.18 -1.75
N SER A 177 -21.06 18.29 -0.62
CA SER A 177 -20.50 18.70 0.68
C SER A 177 -21.04 17.89 1.86
N THR A 178 -21.75 16.80 1.59
CA THR A 178 -22.33 15.94 2.61
C THR A 178 -21.56 14.62 2.72
N TYR A 179 -21.46 14.11 3.94
CA TYR A 179 -20.80 12.86 4.27
C TYR A 179 -21.75 12.00 5.12
N GLY A 180 -21.70 10.70 4.94
CA GLY A 180 -22.56 9.76 5.63
C GLY A 180 -22.07 8.33 5.51
N LEU A 181 -22.86 7.40 6.03
CA LEU A 181 -22.60 5.97 5.91
C LEU A 181 -22.80 5.54 4.45
N ILE A 182 -21.75 5.00 3.84
CA ILE A 182 -21.75 4.50 2.46
C ILE A 182 -21.78 2.99 2.37
N ASP A 183 -21.25 2.30 3.40
CA ASP A 183 -21.33 0.85 3.53
C ASP A 183 -21.66 0.43 4.96
N ASN A 184 -22.48 -0.60 5.10
CA ASN A 184 -22.74 -1.32 6.35
C ASN A 184 -22.72 -2.81 6.08
N LEU A 185 -21.50 -3.33 5.97
CA LEU A 185 -21.22 -4.66 5.44
C LEU A 185 -21.34 -5.74 6.50
N SER A 186 -21.94 -6.86 6.12
CA SER A 186 -21.96 -8.11 6.88
C SER A 186 -21.27 -9.20 6.06
N TYR A 187 -20.29 -9.87 6.68
CA TYR A 187 -19.49 -10.90 6.03
C TYR A 187 -19.92 -12.30 6.47
N THR A 188 -20.31 -13.14 5.53
CA THR A 188 -20.53 -14.57 5.74
C THR A 188 -19.30 -15.33 5.32
N LEU A 189 -18.75 -16.14 6.22
CA LEU A 189 -17.50 -16.87 6.02
C LEU A 189 -17.75 -18.38 6.13
N ASN A 190 -16.99 -19.15 5.35
CA ASN A 190 -16.80 -20.57 5.52
C ASN A 190 -15.36 -20.83 6.01
N GLY A 191 -15.18 -21.08 7.31
CA GLY A 191 -13.87 -21.02 7.95
C GLY A 191 -13.28 -19.61 7.83
N ASN A 192 -12.15 -19.48 7.13
CA ASN A 192 -11.49 -18.19 6.85
C ASN A 192 -11.73 -17.69 5.41
N GLN A 193 -12.55 -18.40 4.63
CA GLN A 193 -12.87 -17.99 3.26
C GLN A 193 -14.16 -17.17 3.25
N LEU A 194 -14.14 -16.06 2.52
CA LEU A 194 -15.31 -15.22 2.31
C LEU A 194 -16.31 -15.95 1.40
N ASN A 195 -17.55 -16.06 1.84
CA ASN A 195 -18.61 -16.72 1.07
C ASN A 195 -19.62 -15.73 0.48
N ARG A 196 -19.95 -14.68 1.26
CA ARG A 196 -20.93 -13.67 0.87
C ARG A 196 -20.68 -12.37 1.62
N VAL A 197 -21.01 -11.24 0.98
CA VAL A 197 -21.04 -9.90 1.59
C VAL A 197 -22.41 -9.30 1.35
N ASP A 198 -23.05 -8.85 2.41
CA ASP A 198 -24.28 -8.08 2.34
C ASP A 198 -24.03 -6.64 2.76
N ASP A 199 -24.52 -5.69 1.98
CA ASP A 199 -24.57 -4.29 2.35
C ASP A 199 -26.00 -3.89 2.73
N ALA A 200 -26.18 -3.33 3.92
CA ALA A 200 -27.47 -2.82 4.38
C ALA A 200 -27.74 -1.35 3.95
N VAL A 201 -26.77 -0.71 3.29
CA VAL A 201 -26.90 0.68 2.81
C VAL A 201 -27.20 0.67 1.32
N ASN A 202 -28.24 1.42 0.92
CA ASN A 202 -28.61 1.62 -0.48
C ASN A 202 -28.13 2.98 -1.03
N ALA A 203 -27.34 3.73 -0.25
CA ALA A 203 -26.80 5.02 -0.68
C ALA A 203 -25.59 4.80 -1.59
N SER A 204 -25.56 5.49 -2.72
CA SER A 204 -24.39 5.52 -3.59
C SER A 204 -23.39 6.56 -3.12
N ALA A 205 -22.09 6.22 -3.12
CA ALA A 205 -21.03 7.20 -2.93
C ALA A 205 -21.09 8.29 -4.00
N TYR A 206 -20.89 9.53 -3.58
CA TYR A 206 -20.96 10.69 -4.48
C TYR A 206 -19.87 10.61 -5.55
N ASN A 207 -20.26 10.95 -6.80
CA ASN A 207 -19.37 11.10 -7.95
C ASN A 207 -18.46 9.87 -8.22
N GLY A 208 -19.01 8.65 -8.07
CA GLY A 208 -18.29 7.41 -8.31
C GLY A 208 -17.23 7.07 -7.26
N GLY A 209 -17.36 7.61 -6.04
CA GLY A 209 -16.51 7.26 -4.91
C GLY A 209 -16.54 5.76 -4.60
N PHE A 210 -15.52 5.29 -3.88
CA PHE A 210 -15.41 3.88 -3.51
C PHE A 210 -16.49 3.48 -2.50
N GLU A 211 -17.38 2.59 -2.91
CA GLU A 211 -18.33 1.87 -2.07
C GLU A 211 -18.33 0.40 -2.47
N PHE A 212 -18.81 -0.48 -1.62
CA PHE A 212 -19.05 -1.86 -1.99
C PHE A 212 -20.29 -1.93 -2.90
N LYS A 213 -20.15 -2.59 -4.04
CA LYS A 213 -21.27 -2.81 -4.97
C LYS A 213 -21.89 -4.17 -4.69
N ASP A 214 -22.91 -4.20 -3.85
CA ASP A 214 -23.68 -5.39 -3.54
C ASP A 214 -24.71 -5.69 -4.63
N GLY A 215 -24.21 -6.09 -5.80
CA GLY A 215 -25.01 -6.37 -7.00
C GLY A 215 -25.61 -7.77 -7.04
N VAL A 216 -25.13 -8.69 -6.19
CA VAL A 216 -25.50 -10.10 -6.23
C VAL A 216 -25.99 -10.55 -4.85
N LYS A 217 -27.17 -11.17 -4.80
CA LYS A 217 -27.79 -11.67 -3.57
C LYS A 217 -27.88 -13.20 -3.60
N GLN A 218 -26.72 -13.87 -3.63
CA GLN A 218 -26.64 -15.33 -3.65
C GLN A 218 -26.01 -15.86 -2.35
N ALA A 219 -26.28 -17.13 -2.05
CA ALA A 219 -25.71 -17.77 -0.86
C ALA A 219 -24.17 -17.88 -0.94
N ASN A 220 -23.64 -18.06 -2.16
CA ASN A 220 -22.20 -18.18 -2.45
C ASN A 220 -21.84 -17.22 -3.57
N GLU A 221 -21.32 -16.05 -3.21
CA GLU A 221 -20.87 -15.02 -4.15
C GLU A 221 -19.39 -15.19 -4.52
N TYR A 222 -18.65 -15.86 -3.64
CA TYR A 222 -17.23 -16.18 -3.79
C TYR A 222 -17.02 -17.68 -3.77
N THR A 223 -16.17 -18.19 -4.66
CA THR A 223 -15.78 -19.60 -4.67
C THR A 223 -14.27 -19.73 -4.81
N TYR A 224 -13.75 -20.86 -4.33
CA TYR A 224 -12.33 -21.12 -4.26
C TYR A 224 -11.98 -22.50 -4.80
N ASP A 225 -10.75 -22.68 -5.28
CA ASP A 225 -10.20 -23.97 -5.60
C ASP A 225 -9.66 -24.69 -4.33
N ASN A 226 -9.14 -25.91 -4.51
CA ASN A 226 -8.59 -26.70 -3.41
C ASN A 226 -7.32 -26.11 -2.77
N ASN A 227 -6.65 -25.17 -3.46
CA ASN A 227 -5.49 -24.45 -2.96
C ASN A 227 -5.89 -23.17 -2.21
N GLY A 228 -7.19 -22.82 -2.20
CA GLY A 228 -7.71 -21.58 -1.59
C GLY A 228 -7.65 -20.36 -2.50
N ASN A 229 -7.34 -20.51 -3.79
CA ASN A 229 -7.38 -19.41 -4.75
C ASN A 229 -8.82 -19.06 -5.12
N LEU A 230 -9.12 -17.77 -5.24
CA LEU A 230 -10.46 -17.28 -5.62
C LEU A 230 -10.78 -17.66 -7.06
N THR A 231 -11.86 -18.41 -7.29
CA THR A 231 -12.30 -18.82 -8.63
C THR A 231 -13.49 -18.02 -9.16
N LYS A 232 -14.25 -17.35 -8.27
CA LYS A 232 -15.34 -16.42 -8.62
C LYS A 232 -15.45 -15.29 -7.63
N ASP A 233 -15.79 -14.09 -8.14
CA ASP A 233 -16.27 -12.92 -7.40
C ASP A 233 -17.44 -12.31 -8.16
N LEU A 234 -18.64 -12.74 -7.81
CA LEU A 234 -19.85 -12.36 -8.56
C LEU A 234 -20.18 -10.87 -8.40
N ASN A 235 -19.82 -10.23 -7.28
CA ASN A 235 -20.03 -8.79 -7.09
C ASN A 235 -19.17 -7.93 -8.02
N LYS A 236 -18.02 -8.47 -8.47
CA LYS A 236 -17.18 -7.86 -9.51
C LYS A 236 -17.49 -8.38 -10.91
N GLY A 237 -18.49 -9.23 -11.06
CA GLY A 237 -18.81 -9.87 -12.34
C GLY A 237 -17.77 -10.90 -12.80
N LEU A 238 -16.90 -11.38 -11.90
CA LEU A 238 -15.90 -12.41 -12.21
C LEU A 238 -16.54 -13.78 -12.07
N ILE A 239 -16.77 -14.45 -13.19
CA ILE A 239 -17.46 -15.76 -13.24
C ILE A 239 -16.50 -16.94 -13.29
N GLU A 240 -15.25 -16.72 -13.68
CA GLU A 240 -14.21 -17.74 -13.69
C GLU A 240 -12.82 -17.09 -13.55
N ILE A 241 -11.99 -17.64 -12.65
CA ILE A 241 -10.57 -17.36 -12.59
C ILE A 241 -9.82 -18.70 -12.61
N GLN A 242 -8.92 -18.88 -13.56
CA GLN A 242 -8.03 -20.04 -13.66
C GLN A 242 -6.61 -19.67 -13.22
N TYR A 243 -5.89 -20.64 -12.68
CA TYR A 243 -4.53 -20.46 -12.18
C TYR A 243 -3.56 -21.42 -12.85
N ASN A 244 -2.32 -21.02 -13.00
CA ASN A 244 -1.23 -21.88 -13.46
C ASN A 244 -0.64 -22.69 -12.29
N CYS A 245 0.37 -23.52 -12.58
CA CYS A 245 1.03 -24.37 -11.58
C CYS A 245 1.78 -23.58 -10.46
N LEU A 246 1.97 -22.26 -10.64
CA LEU A 246 2.56 -21.36 -9.66
C LEU A 246 1.50 -20.59 -8.84
N ASN A 247 0.21 -20.97 -8.94
CA ASN A 247 -0.94 -20.25 -8.36
C ASN A 247 -1.05 -18.77 -8.82
N LEU A 248 -0.61 -18.48 -10.04
CA LEU A 248 -0.78 -17.16 -10.65
C LEU A 248 -1.97 -17.19 -11.62
N PRO A 249 -2.84 -16.15 -11.65
CA PRO A 249 -3.98 -16.11 -12.55
C PRO A 249 -3.52 -16.24 -14.02
N SER A 250 -4.07 -17.19 -14.74
CA SER A 250 -3.79 -17.44 -16.16
C SER A 250 -4.95 -17.06 -17.08
N LYS A 251 -6.17 -17.01 -16.54
CA LYS A 251 -7.38 -16.60 -17.26
C LYS A 251 -8.35 -15.95 -16.28
N VAL A 252 -9.00 -14.86 -16.70
CA VAL A 252 -10.09 -14.22 -15.98
C VAL A 252 -11.24 -14.00 -16.95
N VAL A 253 -12.45 -14.44 -16.59
CA VAL A 253 -13.68 -14.29 -17.42
C VAL A 253 -14.69 -13.45 -16.66
N PHE A 254 -15.21 -12.43 -17.34
CA PHE A 254 -16.26 -11.55 -16.82
C PHE A 254 -17.64 -11.99 -17.31
N SER A 255 -18.67 -11.65 -16.56
CA SER A 255 -20.08 -11.95 -16.88
C SER A 255 -20.59 -11.29 -18.17
N ASP A 256 -19.93 -10.24 -18.66
CA ASP A 256 -20.21 -9.57 -19.94
C ASP A 256 -19.55 -10.26 -21.14
N GLY A 257 -18.91 -11.41 -20.92
CA GLY A 257 -18.24 -12.21 -21.95
C GLY A 257 -16.84 -11.75 -22.32
N LYS A 258 -16.30 -10.71 -21.66
CA LYS A 258 -14.89 -10.33 -21.81
C LYS A 258 -14.00 -11.35 -21.13
N GLU A 259 -12.91 -11.67 -21.78
CA GLU A 259 -11.84 -12.49 -21.23
C GLU A 259 -10.56 -11.66 -21.14
N ASP A 260 -9.93 -11.67 -19.98
CA ASP A 260 -8.59 -11.12 -19.79
C ASP A 260 -7.62 -12.30 -19.57
N ILE A 261 -6.62 -12.42 -20.45
CA ILE A 261 -5.61 -13.48 -20.38
C ILE A 261 -4.31 -12.83 -19.95
N THR A 262 -3.97 -13.00 -18.69
CA THR A 262 -2.65 -12.62 -18.21
C THR A 262 -1.65 -13.69 -18.68
N ARG A 263 -0.88 -13.39 -19.74
CA ARG A 263 0.30 -14.20 -20.08
C ARG A 263 1.42 -13.82 -19.11
N ILE A 264 1.70 -14.75 -18.22
CA ILE A 264 2.88 -14.69 -17.35
C ILE A 264 3.95 -15.59 -17.95
#